data_c8414b6f50c378d2de245543e9c597ba
#
_entry.id   c8414b6f50c378d2de245543e9c597ba
#
_cell.length_a   1.000
_cell.length_b   1.000
_cell.length_c   1.000
_cell.angle_alpha   90.00
_cell.angle_beta   90.00
_cell.angle_gamma   90.00
#
_symmetry.space_group_name_H-M   'P 1'
#
loop_
_entity.id
_entity.type
_entity.pdbx_description
1 polymer ?
#
loop_
_entity_poly.entity_id
_entity_poly.type
_entity_poly.pdbx_seq_one_letter_code
_entity_poly.pdbx_strand_id
1 'polypeptide(L)'
;MRSTFEPHIAWRYLFSKKGHNAINIVSGISAAAVAVVTAAMIAVLSVMNGFGVLVEQLFSEFDPVLLVQPVEGQTLRTDTAPVLALYAREDIEAISMQLEQTALVRYKDHQLPARVMGVDSLFARTAHIDSIITDGFYSVWDGAFERAVLGRGLAAQIGMNAHFTGALHLYAPERTGRINLLRPDQSLRHEHAFIAGTFAINQLEYDDQLMLVSLPLAQRLFGYDEHTASALRIQPKEGVNLKSQISNLKSEISNTLGEGYRVLDRYEQQADFFRILRIEKLLTIVLLVFILLIASFNIIGSLTMLIIDKREDIRILSHLGADEPTIRRIFLLEGWFISSLGTLTGLVLGVALCLGQQYFGWLKLGAEGQYIISAYPVQVQAADILLVALIVLALGFVSAWYPTRKLRISR
;
A
#
# COMPACT_ATOMS: atom_id res chain seq x y z
N MET A 1 -18.08 29.92 39.26
CA MET A 1 -18.83 30.75 38.28
C MET A 1 -18.00 31.33 37.10
N ARG A 2 -16.64 31.38 37.17
CA ARG A 2 -15.80 31.91 36.07
C ARG A 2 -15.68 31.00 34.85
N SER A 3 -15.87 29.69 34.95
CA SER A 3 -15.57 28.73 33.87
C SER A 3 -16.63 28.61 32.77
N THR A 4 -17.83 29.12 32.95
CA THR A 4 -18.95 29.02 31.98
C THR A 4 -19.23 30.32 31.22
N PHE A 5 -18.67 31.43 31.63
CA PHE A 5 -18.91 32.75 31.04
C PHE A 5 -18.22 32.94 29.71
N GLU A 6 -16.94 32.59 29.63
CA GLU A 6 -16.12 32.76 28.40
C GLU A 6 -16.65 31.96 27.22
N PRO A 7 -16.94 30.62 27.35
CA PRO A 7 -17.48 29.83 26.26
C PRO A 7 -18.88 30.27 25.81
N HIS A 8 -19.72 30.73 26.76
CA HIS A 8 -21.07 31.19 26.44
C HIS A 8 -21.05 32.46 25.60
N ILE A 9 -20.16 33.41 25.88
CA ILE A 9 -20.01 34.64 25.09
C ILE A 9 -19.45 34.31 23.73
N ALA A 10 -18.39 33.48 23.63
CA ALA A 10 -17.79 33.07 22.38
C ALA A 10 -18.80 32.39 21.45
N TRP A 11 -19.62 31.49 21.98
CA TRP A 11 -20.71 30.84 21.23
C TRP A 11 -21.77 31.82 20.74
N ARG A 12 -22.17 32.80 21.61
CA ARG A 12 -23.18 33.81 21.27
C ARG A 12 -22.67 34.77 20.23
N TYR A 13 -21.38 35.09 20.19
CA TYR A 13 -20.77 35.93 19.16
C TYR A 13 -20.80 35.25 17.81
N LEU A 14 -20.54 33.95 17.74
CA LEU A 14 -20.56 33.16 16.52
C LEU A 14 -21.95 33.13 15.85
N PHE A 15 -23.05 33.11 16.64
CA PHE A 15 -24.42 32.96 16.15
C PHE A 15 -25.31 34.19 16.34
N SER A 16 -24.76 35.37 16.63
CA SER A 16 -25.53 36.58 16.89
C SER A 16 -26.18 37.13 15.62
N LYS A 17 -27.52 37.27 15.64
CA LYS A 17 -28.31 37.81 14.52
C LYS A 17 -28.32 39.33 14.41
N LYS A 18 -27.76 40.09 15.39
CA LYS A 18 -27.94 41.54 15.51
C LYS A 18 -26.74 42.43 15.14
N GLY A 19 -25.72 41.92 14.52
CA GLY A 19 -24.59 42.76 14.12
C GLY A 19 -24.05 42.34 12.76
N HIS A 20 -23.93 43.29 11.85
CA HIS A 20 -23.31 43.26 10.54
C HIS A 20 -23.14 41.86 9.89
N ASN A 21 -23.98 41.54 8.92
CA ASN A 21 -23.97 40.29 8.13
C ASN A 21 -22.58 39.88 7.62
N ALA A 22 -21.68 40.86 7.43
CA ALA A 22 -20.33 40.62 6.89
C ALA A 22 -19.45 39.70 7.75
N ILE A 23 -19.49 39.83 9.10
CA ILE A 23 -18.65 39.07 10.03
C ILE A 23 -19.06 37.61 10.06
N ASN A 24 -20.37 37.36 10.17
CA ASN A 24 -20.89 35.98 10.18
C ASN A 24 -20.60 35.28 8.84
N ILE A 25 -20.61 36.00 7.73
CA ILE A 25 -20.26 35.50 6.39
C ILE A 25 -18.76 35.13 6.37
N VAL A 26 -17.86 36.00 6.85
CA VAL A 26 -16.43 35.75 6.85
C VAL A 26 -16.06 34.57 7.75
N SER A 27 -16.65 34.48 8.96
CA SER A 27 -16.47 33.34 9.86
C SER A 27 -17.05 32.06 9.25
N GLY A 28 -18.20 32.15 8.57
CA GLY A 28 -18.80 31.02 7.85
C GLY A 28 -17.92 30.52 6.68
N ILE A 29 -17.34 31.46 5.90
CA ILE A 29 -16.39 31.11 4.83
C ILE A 29 -15.15 30.42 5.40
N SER A 30 -14.63 30.90 6.55
CA SER A 30 -13.47 30.28 7.21
C SER A 30 -13.79 28.87 7.70
N ALA A 31 -14.96 28.65 8.32
CA ALA A 31 -15.41 27.32 8.72
C ALA A 31 -15.63 26.40 7.51
N ALA A 32 -16.21 26.91 6.43
CA ALA A 32 -16.40 26.16 5.19
C ALA A 32 -15.06 25.76 4.54
N ALA A 33 -14.08 26.68 4.51
CA ALA A 33 -12.74 26.38 4.00
C ALA A 33 -12.08 25.25 4.80
N VAL A 34 -12.14 25.29 6.13
CA VAL A 34 -11.65 24.20 6.99
C VAL A 34 -12.40 22.89 6.71
N ALA A 35 -13.74 22.95 6.55
CA ALA A 35 -14.55 21.78 6.28
C ALA A 35 -14.18 21.12 4.94
N VAL A 36 -14.00 21.92 3.88
CA VAL A 36 -13.61 21.42 2.56
C VAL A 36 -12.23 20.74 2.61
N VAL A 37 -11.24 21.39 3.24
CA VAL A 37 -9.89 20.83 3.37
C VAL A 37 -9.91 19.54 4.21
N THR A 38 -10.66 19.53 5.32
CA THR A 38 -10.82 18.34 6.17
C THR A 38 -11.48 17.20 5.42
N ALA A 39 -12.54 17.46 4.67
CA ALA A 39 -13.21 16.44 3.85
C ALA A 39 -12.29 15.91 2.75
N ALA A 40 -11.52 16.80 2.09
CA ALA A 40 -10.53 16.41 1.09
C ALA A 40 -9.42 15.52 1.70
N MET A 41 -8.93 15.84 2.91
CA MET A 41 -7.94 15.02 3.63
C MET A 41 -8.47 13.60 3.88
N ILE A 42 -9.71 13.48 4.38
CA ILE A 42 -10.35 12.17 4.59
C ILE A 42 -10.51 11.42 3.27
N ALA A 43 -10.98 12.08 2.21
CA ALA A 43 -11.18 11.44 0.91
C ALA A 43 -9.87 10.90 0.32
N VAL A 44 -8.81 11.72 0.31
CA VAL A 44 -7.52 11.32 -0.25
C VAL A 44 -6.90 10.17 0.55
N LEU A 45 -6.89 10.25 1.88
CA LEU A 45 -6.34 9.17 2.72
C LEU A 45 -7.15 7.87 2.59
N SER A 46 -8.49 7.96 2.49
CA SER A 46 -9.35 6.79 2.31
C SER A 46 -9.13 6.13 0.95
N VAL A 47 -8.86 6.90 -0.10
CA VAL A 47 -8.46 6.38 -1.41
C VAL A 47 -7.12 5.67 -1.35
N MET A 48 -6.10 6.28 -0.72
CA MET A 48 -4.78 5.64 -0.54
C MET A 48 -4.89 4.30 0.20
N ASN A 49 -5.70 4.24 1.24
CA ASN A 49 -5.97 2.99 1.96
C ASN A 49 -6.68 1.96 1.08
N GLY A 50 -7.66 2.40 0.27
CA GLY A 50 -8.39 1.55 -0.65
C GLY A 50 -7.47 0.89 -1.68
N PHE A 51 -6.53 1.65 -2.25
CA PHE A 51 -5.50 1.09 -3.13
C PHE A 51 -4.59 0.10 -2.41
N GLY A 52 -4.20 0.38 -1.16
CA GLY A 52 -3.40 -0.55 -0.36
C GLY A 52 -4.08 -1.92 -0.18
N VAL A 53 -5.38 -1.92 0.12
CA VAL A 53 -6.16 -3.17 0.25
C VAL A 53 -6.34 -3.87 -1.09
N LEU A 54 -6.58 -3.12 -2.16
CA LEU A 54 -6.65 -3.68 -3.49
C LEU A 54 -5.38 -4.46 -3.85
N VAL A 55 -4.23 -3.84 -3.64
CA VAL A 55 -2.94 -4.47 -3.88
C VAL A 55 -2.74 -5.71 -3.01
N GLU A 56 -3.13 -5.65 -1.72
CA GLU A 56 -3.10 -6.81 -0.83
C GLU A 56 -3.92 -7.99 -1.40
N GLN A 57 -5.08 -7.73 -1.99
CA GLN A 57 -5.90 -8.75 -2.64
C GLN A 57 -5.25 -9.34 -3.90
N LEU A 58 -4.59 -8.51 -4.71
CA LEU A 58 -3.92 -8.96 -5.93
C LEU A 58 -2.73 -9.89 -5.65
N PHE A 59 -1.97 -9.64 -4.58
CA PHE A 59 -0.82 -10.48 -4.21
C PHE A 59 -1.19 -11.82 -3.55
N SER A 60 -2.46 -12.01 -3.18
CA SER A 60 -2.85 -13.14 -2.32
C SER A 60 -2.93 -14.51 -3.00
N GLU A 61 -3.07 -14.59 -4.32
CA GLU A 61 -3.32 -15.87 -5.01
C GLU A 61 -2.05 -16.62 -5.42
N PHE A 62 -1.04 -15.88 -5.89
CA PHE A 62 0.20 -16.49 -6.36
C PHE A 62 1.28 -16.57 -5.28
N ASP A 63 1.35 -15.56 -4.38
CA ASP A 63 2.38 -15.51 -3.34
C ASP A 63 2.09 -16.50 -2.20
N PRO A 64 3.10 -17.26 -1.72
CA PRO A 64 2.91 -18.21 -0.63
C PRO A 64 2.57 -17.50 0.68
N VAL A 65 1.91 -18.21 1.59
CA VAL A 65 1.60 -17.68 2.93
C VAL A 65 2.89 -17.32 3.68
N LEU A 66 3.90 -18.19 3.61
CA LEU A 66 5.24 -17.92 4.14
C LEU A 66 6.28 -18.32 3.09
N LEU A 67 7.32 -17.50 2.98
CA LEU A 67 8.46 -17.71 2.09
C LEU A 67 9.75 -17.72 2.91
N VAL A 68 10.55 -18.77 2.78
CA VAL A 68 11.87 -18.87 3.40
C VAL A 68 12.94 -18.57 2.36
N GLN A 69 13.81 -17.62 2.68
CA GLN A 69 14.94 -17.22 1.83
C GLN A 69 16.24 -17.20 2.65
N PRO A 70 17.41 -17.32 2.03
CA PRO A 70 18.67 -17.10 2.72
C PRO A 70 18.84 -15.62 3.11
N VAL A 71 19.51 -15.35 4.22
CA VAL A 71 19.87 -13.98 4.62
C VAL A 71 21.02 -13.46 3.75
N GLU A 72 21.98 -14.33 3.43
CA GLU A 72 23.11 -14.02 2.57
C GLU A 72 23.11 -14.91 1.32
N GLY A 73 23.44 -14.32 0.17
CA GLY A 73 23.43 -15.03 -1.11
C GLY A 73 22.06 -15.07 -1.78
N GLN A 74 21.96 -15.86 -2.84
CA GLN A 74 20.75 -15.99 -3.68
C GLN A 74 20.10 -17.37 -3.56
N THR A 75 20.75 -18.31 -2.90
CA THR A 75 20.29 -19.69 -2.81
C THR A 75 20.53 -20.27 -1.41
N LEU A 76 19.69 -21.20 -1.05
CA LEU A 76 19.78 -22.00 0.18
C LEU A 76 19.93 -23.48 -0.16
N ARG A 77 20.45 -24.24 0.78
CA ARG A 77 20.51 -25.70 0.71
C ARG A 77 19.32 -26.32 1.44
N THR A 78 18.68 -27.27 0.79
CA THR A 78 17.49 -27.96 1.32
C THR A 78 17.83 -29.22 2.14
N ASP A 79 19.07 -29.71 2.04
CA ASP A 79 19.57 -30.88 2.76
C ASP A 79 20.13 -30.56 4.18
N THR A 80 19.99 -29.31 4.64
CA THR A 80 20.45 -28.91 5.98
C THR A 80 19.49 -29.37 7.08
N ALA A 81 20.03 -29.70 8.26
CA ALA A 81 19.22 -30.18 9.38
C ALA A 81 18.06 -29.23 9.78
N PRO A 82 18.23 -27.88 9.82
CA PRO A 82 17.13 -26.99 10.11
C PRO A 82 16.01 -27.06 9.06
N VAL A 83 16.34 -27.15 7.77
CA VAL A 83 15.35 -27.25 6.69
C VAL A 83 14.63 -28.59 6.74
N LEU A 84 15.36 -29.70 6.98
CA LEU A 84 14.74 -31.02 7.11
C LEU A 84 13.79 -31.11 8.31
N ALA A 85 14.03 -30.36 9.40
CA ALA A 85 13.13 -30.28 10.53
C ALA A 85 11.78 -29.67 10.19
N LEU A 86 11.69 -28.80 9.15
CA LEU A 86 10.40 -28.22 8.70
C LEU A 86 9.49 -29.27 8.06
N TYR A 87 10.05 -30.26 7.35
CA TYR A 87 9.26 -31.33 6.72
C TYR A 87 8.63 -32.30 7.75
N ALA A 88 9.14 -32.30 8.99
CA ALA A 88 8.59 -33.13 10.07
C ALA A 88 7.45 -32.43 10.85
N ARG A 89 7.13 -31.17 10.54
CA ARG A 89 6.10 -30.40 11.24
C ARG A 89 4.70 -30.79 10.78
N GLU A 90 3.80 -30.99 11.77
CA GLU A 90 2.42 -31.37 11.49
C GLU A 90 1.50 -30.19 11.13
N ASP A 91 1.91 -28.95 11.41
CA ASP A 91 1.16 -27.71 11.12
C ASP A 91 1.39 -27.15 9.71
N ILE A 92 2.30 -27.75 8.97
CA ILE A 92 2.60 -27.45 7.57
C ILE A 92 1.91 -28.48 6.68
N GLU A 93 1.18 -28.03 5.66
CA GLU A 93 0.54 -28.86 4.66
C GLU A 93 1.50 -29.24 3.55
N ALA A 94 2.22 -28.24 3.02
CA ALA A 94 3.17 -28.45 1.93
C ALA A 94 4.34 -27.48 2.01
N ILE A 95 5.51 -27.96 1.63
CA ILE A 95 6.72 -27.16 1.40
C ILE A 95 7.15 -27.40 -0.04
N SER A 96 7.11 -26.34 -0.86
CA SER A 96 7.53 -26.39 -2.26
C SER A 96 8.83 -25.65 -2.45
N MET A 97 9.74 -26.24 -3.19
CA MET A 97 11.03 -25.65 -3.55
C MET A 97 10.89 -24.82 -4.82
N GLN A 98 11.47 -23.62 -4.81
CA GLN A 98 11.60 -22.80 -6.02
C GLN A 98 13.05 -22.37 -6.25
N LEU A 99 13.44 -22.34 -7.52
CA LEU A 99 14.72 -21.78 -7.94
C LEU A 99 14.45 -20.73 -9.02
N GLU A 100 14.66 -19.48 -8.68
CA GLU A 100 14.35 -18.36 -9.57
C GLU A 100 15.59 -17.55 -9.88
N GLN A 101 15.86 -17.37 -11.19
CA GLN A 101 16.91 -16.48 -11.69
C GLN A 101 16.53 -15.96 -13.09
N THR A 102 17.24 -14.93 -13.53
CA THR A 102 17.05 -14.36 -14.87
C THR A 102 17.84 -15.14 -15.91
N ALA A 103 17.19 -15.50 -17.01
CA ALA A 103 17.81 -16.14 -18.18
C ALA A 103 17.38 -15.42 -19.46
N LEU A 104 18.13 -15.58 -20.53
CA LEU A 104 17.74 -15.15 -21.86
C LEU A 104 16.85 -16.23 -22.49
N VAL A 105 15.64 -15.85 -22.83
CA VAL A 105 14.65 -16.72 -23.49
C VAL A 105 14.59 -16.37 -24.96
N ARG A 106 14.72 -17.37 -25.82
CA ARG A 106 14.60 -17.23 -27.27
C ARG A 106 13.51 -18.14 -27.82
N TYR A 107 12.64 -17.55 -28.62
CA TYR A 107 11.63 -18.25 -29.38
C TYR A 107 11.67 -17.75 -30.82
N LYS A 108 12.02 -18.61 -31.79
CA LYS A 108 12.27 -18.23 -33.18
C LYS A 108 13.28 -17.08 -33.26
N ASP A 109 12.86 -15.94 -33.82
CA ASP A 109 13.69 -14.74 -34.00
C ASP A 109 13.62 -13.74 -32.85
N HIS A 110 12.74 -13.98 -31.85
CA HIS A 110 12.57 -13.12 -30.70
C HIS A 110 13.40 -13.63 -29.54
N GLN A 111 14.07 -12.71 -28.84
CA GLN A 111 14.80 -13.01 -27.62
C GLN A 111 14.66 -11.86 -26.62
N LEU A 112 14.49 -12.21 -25.35
CA LEU A 112 14.39 -11.24 -24.27
C LEU A 112 14.81 -11.88 -22.93
N PRO A 113 15.24 -11.07 -21.95
CA PRO A 113 15.48 -11.57 -20.61
C PRO A 113 14.14 -11.87 -19.94
N ALA A 114 14.07 -13.02 -19.24
CA ALA A 114 12.91 -13.40 -18.45
C ALA A 114 13.35 -14.01 -17.11
N ARG A 115 12.49 -13.89 -16.11
CA ARG A 115 12.64 -14.57 -14.83
C ARG A 115 12.19 -16.02 -15.01
N VAL A 116 13.10 -16.95 -14.87
CA VAL A 116 12.83 -18.39 -14.97
C VAL A 116 12.72 -18.93 -13.55
N MET A 117 11.54 -19.38 -13.17
CA MET A 117 11.24 -19.98 -11.89
C MET A 117 11.07 -21.49 -12.06
N GLY A 118 12.04 -22.27 -11.61
CA GLY A 118 11.93 -23.71 -11.49
C GLY A 118 11.11 -24.06 -10.25
N VAL A 119 10.09 -24.89 -10.44
CA VAL A 119 9.15 -25.31 -9.41
C VAL A 119 9.05 -26.82 -9.31
N ASP A 120 8.78 -27.31 -8.10
CA ASP A 120 8.56 -28.73 -7.85
C ASP A 120 7.09 -29.15 -8.05
N SER A 121 6.80 -30.43 -7.83
CA SER A 121 5.44 -30.98 -8.00
C SER A 121 4.44 -30.47 -6.97
N LEU A 122 4.88 -29.91 -5.84
CA LEU A 122 4.03 -29.38 -4.78
C LEU A 122 3.64 -27.92 -5.02
N PHE A 123 4.27 -27.25 -5.99
CA PHE A 123 4.01 -25.86 -6.31
C PHE A 123 2.53 -25.58 -6.64
N ALA A 124 1.88 -26.46 -7.39
CA ALA A 124 0.47 -26.31 -7.75
C ALA A 124 -0.45 -26.20 -6.52
N ARG A 125 -0.10 -26.89 -5.42
CA ARG A 125 -0.86 -26.84 -4.17
C ARG A 125 -0.62 -25.55 -3.40
N THR A 126 0.58 -24.96 -3.49
CA THR A 126 0.94 -23.75 -2.76
C THR A 126 0.58 -22.46 -3.47
N ALA A 127 0.31 -22.50 -4.78
CA ALA A 127 0.13 -21.32 -5.63
C ALA A 127 -1.25 -21.23 -6.30
N HIS A 128 -2.17 -22.17 -6.03
CA HIS A 128 -3.50 -22.25 -6.68
C HIS A 128 -3.45 -21.99 -8.20
N ILE A 129 -2.44 -22.57 -8.85
CA ILE A 129 -2.05 -22.22 -10.23
C ILE A 129 -3.17 -22.44 -11.25
N ASP A 130 -4.06 -23.39 -11.01
CA ASP A 130 -5.15 -23.73 -11.95
C ASP A 130 -6.14 -22.57 -12.13
N SER A 131 -6.27 -21.69 -11.13
CA SER A 131 -7.19 -20.54 -11.21
C SER A 131 -6.67 -19.39 -12.08
N ILE A 132 -5.36 -19.35 -12.35
CA ILE A 132 -4.70 -18.25 -13.08
C ILE A 132 -4.28 -18.64 -14.52
N ILE A 133 -4.46 -19.90 -14.93
CA ILE A 133 -4.20 -20.32 -16.31
C ILE A 133 -5.21 -19.67 -17.25
N THR A 134 -4.70 -18.99 -18.28
CA THR A 134 -5.53 -18.31 -19.28
C THR A 134 -5.69 -19.10 -20.57
N ASP A 135 -4.61 -19.76 -21.02
CA ASP A 135 -4.60 -20.59 -22.22
C ASP A 135 -3.75 -21.83 -22.00
N GLY A 136 -4.15 -22.97 -22.56
CA GLY A 136 -3.46 -24.25 -22.38
C GLY A 136 -3.73 -24.89 -21.03
N PHE A 137 -2.72 -25.46 -20.41
CA PHE A 137 -2.81 -26.13 -19.11
C PHE A 137 -1.51 -25.98 -18.31
N TYR A 138 -1.62 -26.15 -17.00
CA TYR A 138 -0.44 -26.16 -16.13
C TYR A 138 0.28 -27.51 -16.24
N SER A 139 1.48 -27.49 -16.79
CA SER A 139 2.42 -28.60 -16.73
C SER A 139 3.83 -28.06 -16.92
N VAL A 140 4.73 -28.44 -16.05
CA VAL A 140 6.16 -28.13 -16.16
C VAL A 140 6.97 -29.34 -16.63
N TRP A 141 6.35 -30.52 -16.59
CA TRP A 141 6.93 -31.79 -17.06
C TRP A 141 5.83 -32.81 -17.35
N ASP A 142 5.93 -33.57 -18.43
CA ASP A 142 4.92 -34.59 -18.83
C ASP A 142 5.44 -36.02 -18.87
N GLY A 143 6.61 -36.26 -18.28
CA GLY A 143 7.27 -37.57 -18.26
C GLY A 143 8.25 -37.81 -19.40
N ALA A 144 8.10 -37.08 -20.52
CA ALA A 144 8.97 -37.20 -21.69
C ALA A 144 9.67 -35.89 -22.06
N PHE A 145 9.00 -34.76 -21.85
CA PHE A 145 9.49 -33.45 -22.27
C PHE A 145 9.36 -32.42 -21.15
N GLU A 146 10.39 -31.58 -21.06
CA GLU A 146 10.35 -30.38 -20.24
C GLU A 146 9.33 -29.39 -20.81
N ARG A 147 8.46 -28.88 -19.96
CA ARG A 147 7.41 -27.93 -20.32
C ARG A 147 7.57 -26.60 -19.59
N ALA A 148 7.03 -25.57 -20.18
CA ALA A 148 7.04 -24.22 -19.62
C ALA A 148 5.64 -23.60 -19.65
N VAL A 149 5.31 -22.84 -18.62
CA VAL A 149 4.10 -22.02 -18.53
C VAL A 149 4.54 -20.57 -18.38
N LEU A 150 4.11 -19.71 -19.30
CA LEU A 150 4.60 -18.33 -19.39
C LEU A 150 3.53 -17.35 -18.90
N GLY A 151 3.98 -16.23 -18.34
CA GLY A 151 3.10 -15.08 -18.17
C GLY A 151 2.54 -14.62 -19.52
N ARG A 152 1.28 -14.24 -19.57
CA ARG A 152 0.59 -13.87 -20.81
C ARG A 152 1.28 -12.74 -21.57
N GLY A 153 1.79 -11.72 -20.83
CA GLY A 153 2.52 -10.61 -21.43
C GLY A 153 3.88 -11.05 -22.00
N LEU A 154 4.61 -11.93 -21.28
CA LEU A 154 5.85 -12.52 -21.74
C LEU A 154 5.62 -13.32 -23.04
N ALA A 155 4.58 -14.15 -23.09
CA ALA A 155 4.19 -14.91 -24.26
C ALA A 155 3.89 -14.02 -25.47
N ALA A 156 3.18 -12.90 -25.25
CA ALA A 156 2.89 -11.92 -26.30
C ALA A 156 4.16 -11.23 -26.80
N GLN A 157 5.09 -10.84 -25.90
CA GLN A 157 6.34 -10.17 -26.26
C GLN A 157 7.27 -11.03 -27.11
N ILE A 158 7.32 -12.36 -26.87
CA ILE A 158 8.11 -13.28 -27.68
C ILE A 158 7.38 -13.76 -28.94
N GLY A 159 6.21 -13.21 -29.23
CA GLY A 159 5.46 -13.50 -30.45
C GLY A 159 4.86 -14.92 -30.49
N MET A 160 4.43 -15.44 -29.37
CA MET A 160 3.80 -16.75 -29.27
C MET A 160 2.42 -16.76 -29.91
N ASN A 161 2.12 -17.82 -30.61
CA ASN A 161 0.81 -18.11 -31.20
C ASN A 161 -0.01 -19.01 -30.26
N ALA A 162 -1.34 -18.95 -30.39
CA ALA A 162 -2.29 -19.75 -29.58
C ALA A 162 -2.10 -21.28 -29.68
N HIS A 163 -1.32 -21.75 -30.66
CA HIS A 163 -1.08 -23.18 -30.88
C HIS A 163 0.19 -23.72 -30.20
N PHE A 164 0.92 -22.93 -29.44
CA PHE A 164 2.11 -23.30 -28.65
C PHE A 164 3.11 -24.22 -29.41
N THR A 165 3.31 -23.96 -30.71
CA THR A 165 4.18 -24.78 -31.54
C THR A 165 5.65 -24.37 -31.44
N GLY A 166 6.52 -25.32 -31.12
CA GLY A 166 7.96 -25.10 -31.06
C GLY A 166 8.53 -25.12 -29.64
N ALA A 167 9.85 -25.15 -29.58
CA ALA A 167 10.59 -25.14 -28.32
C ALA A 167 11.08 -23.74 -27.99
N LEU A 168 11.05 -23.40 -26.72
CA LEU A 168 11.75 -22.26 -26.10
C LEU A 168 13.20 -22.68 -25.86
N HIS A 169 14.13 -21.83 -26.19
CA HIS A 169 15.54 -21.97 -25.86
C HIS A 169 15.92 -21.04 -24.75
N LEU A 170 16.49 -21.59 -23.69
CA LEU A 170 16.86 -20.89 -22.47
C LEU A 170 18.38 -20.83 -22.38
N TYR A 171 18.91 -19.65 -22.15
CA TYR A 171 20.35 -19.43 -22.03
C TYR A 171 20.66 -18.74 -20.72
N ALA A 172 21.56 -19.30 -19.94
CA ALA A 172 22.07 -18.70 -18.71
C ALA A 172 23.60 -18.70 -18.71
N PRO A 173 24.25 -17.68 -18.15
CA PRO A 173 25.69 -17.65 -18.05
C PRO A 173 26.19 -18.76 -17.09
N GLU A 174 27.34 -19.38 -17.42
CA GLU A 174 27.98 -20.30 -16.48
C GLU A 174 28.40 -19.55 -15.20
N ARG A 175 28.04 -20.13 -14.05
CA ARG A 175 28.38 -19.54 -12.73
C ARG A 175 29.86 -19.60 -12.39
N THR A 176 30.55 -20.62 -12.91
CA THR A 176 31.96 -20.90 -12.61
C THR A 176 32.74 -20.92 -13.91
N GLY A 177 33.69 -20.03 -14.02
CA GLY A 177 34.55 -19.93 -15.20
C GLY A 177 34.85 -18.49 -15.61
N ARG A 178 35.79 -18.36 -16.55
CA ARG A 178 36.04 -17.05 -17.21
C ARG A 178 35.22 -17.00 -18.48
N ILE A 179 34.45 -15.95 -18.66
CA ILE A 179 33.72 -15.71 -19.91
C ILE A 179 34.74 -15.62 -21.05
N ASN A 180 34.63 -16.52 -22.02
CA ASN A 180 35.46 -16.46 -23.20
C ASN A 180 34.89 -15.41 -24.17
N LEU A 181 35.47 -14.22 -24.17
CA LEU A 181 35.04 -13.11 -25.02
C LEU A 181 35.13 -13.40 -26.53
N LEU A 182 35.94 -14.40 -26.95
CA LEU A 182 36.09 -14.80 -28.36
C LEU A 182 34.98 -15.79 -28.79
N ARG A 183 34.39 -16.51 -27.81
CA ARG A 183 33.30 -17.47 -28.02
C ARG A 183 32.30 -17.39 -26.85
N PRO A 184 31.49 -16.36 -26.80
CA PRO A 184 30.54 -16.16 -25.69
C PRO A 184 29.50 -17.27 -25.60
N ASP A 185 29.13 -17.90 -26.69
CA ASP A 185 28.25 -19.05 -26.80
C ASP A 185 28.72 -20.28 -26.01
N GLN A 186 30.03 -20.49 -25.87
CA GLN A 186 30.60 -21.57 -25.06
C GLN A 186 30.57 -21.30 -23.52
N SER A 187 30.24 -20.07 -23.13
CA SER A 187 30.11 -19.65 -21.74
C SER A 187 28.64 -19.58 -21.26
N LEU A 188 27.72 -20.05 -22.12
CA LEU A 188 26.29 -20.10 -21.82
C LEU A 188 25.84 -21.55 -21.68
N ARG A 189 25.11 -21.85 -20.61
CA ARG A 189 24.32 -23.07 -20.50
C ARG A 189 23.07 -22.91 -21.32
N HIS A 190 22.67 -23.99 -21.97
CA HIS A 190 21.53 -24.02 -22.86
C HIS A 190 20.60 -25.17 -22.49
N GLU A 191 19.35 -24.89 -22.29
CA GLU A 191 18.25 -25.83 -22.10
C GLU A 191 17.08 -25.47 -23.01
N HIS A 192 16.14 -26.38 -23.16
CA HIS A 192 14.94 -26.15 -23.94
C HIS A 192 13.70 -26.69 -23.24
N ALA A 193 12.57 -26.04 -23.45
CA ALA A 193 11.28 -26.46 -22.94
C ALA A 193 10.18 -26.23 -23.97
N PHE A 194 9.16 -27.10 -23.98
CA PHE A 194 7.97 -26.92 -24.79
C PHE A 194 6.90 -26.17 -24.01
N ILE A 195 6.14 -25.34 -24.68
CA ILE A 195 5.14 -24.49 -24.00
C ILE A 195 3.89 -25.34 -23.74
N ALA A 196 3.40 -25.31 -22.49
CA ALA A 196 2.18 -25.99 -22.07
C ALA A 196 0.99 -25.01 -21.97
N GLY A 197 1.23 -23.78 -21.57
CA GLY A 197 0.17 -22.81 -21.39
C GLY A 197 0.68 -21.43 -21.01
N THR A 198 -0.28 -20.53 -20.76
CA THR A 198 -0.01 -19.18 -20.26
C THR A 198 -0.84 -18.92 -19.02
N PHE A 199 -0.30 -18.08 -18.14
CA PHE A 199 -1.01 -17.62 -16.94
C PHE A 199 -1.11 -16.10 -16.92
N ALA A 200 -2.08 -15.57 -16.17
CA ALA A 200 -2.19 -14.15 -15.89
C ALA A 200 -2.64 -13.93 -14.42
N ILE A 201 -1.87 -13.11 -13.72
CA ILE A 201 -2.12 -12.70 -12.34
C ILE A 201 -2.58 -11.22 -12.31
N ASN A 202 -2.55 -10.57 -13.48
CA ASN A 202 -2.79 -9.13 -13.67
C ASN A 202 -1.78 -8.23 -12.92
N GLN A 203 -0.55 -8.71 -12.83
CA GLN A 203 0.61 -7.98 -12.31
C GLN A 203 1.70 -8.01 -13.38
N LEU A 204 2.11 -6.83 -13.85
CA LEU A 204 3.09 -6.66 -14.92
C LEU A 204 4.41 -7.38 -14.62
N GLU A 205 4.82 -7.42 -13.37
CA GLU A 205 6.07 -8.07 -12.95
C GLU A 205 6.06 -9.58 -13.18
N TYR A 206 4.92 -10.23 -12.97
CA TYR A 206 4.77 -11.66 -13.21
C TYR A 206 4.33 -11.94 -14.66
N ASP A 207 3.34 -11.20 -15.14
CA ASP A 207 2.74 -11.46 -16.44
C ASP A 207 3.71 -11.19 -17.61
N ASP A 208 4.57 -10.18 -17.49
CA ASP A 208 5.49 -9.75 -18.55
C ASP A 208 6.88 -10.37 -18.46
N GLN A 209 7.26 -10.95 -17.31
CA GLN A 209 8.64 -11.35 -17.08
C GLN A 209 8.81 -12.78 -16.56
N LEU A 210 7.76 -13.42 -15.99
CA LEU A 210 7.90 -14.72 -15.34
C LEU A 210 7.56 -15.88 -16.25
N MET A 211 8.39 -16.93 -16.16
CA MET A 211 8.17 -18.23 -16.77
C MET A 211 8.38 -19.33 -15.74
N LEU A 212 7.44 -20.27 -15.67
CA LEU A 212 7.50 -21.45 -14.81
C LEU A 212 8.05 -22.63 -15.61
N VAL A 213 9.02 -23.35 -15.05
CA VAL A 213 9.62 -24.57 -15.60
C VAL A 213 9.79 -25.60 -14.49
N SER A 214 10.19 -26.84 -14.82
CA SER A 214 10.52 -27.81 -13.80
C SER A 214 11.75 -27.38 -12.97
N LEU A 215 11.76 -27.70 -11.68
CA LEU A 215 12.89 -27.43 -10.80
C LEU A 215 14.19 -28.06 -11.33
N PRO A 216 14.20 -29.33 -11.78
CA PRO A 216 15.40 -29.94 -12.35
C PRO A 216 15.92 -29.20 -13.59
N LEU A 217 15.04 -28.70 -14.47
CA LEU A 217 15.46 -27.91 -15.64
C LEU A 217 16.15 -26.63 -15.19
N ALA A 218 15.56 -25.89 -14.24
CA ALA A 218 16.16 -24.67 -13.72
C ALA A 218 17.51 -24.93 -13.07
N GLN A 219 17.64 -26.01 -12.29
CA GLN A 219 18.89 -26.40 -11.64
C GLN A 219 19.99 -26.70 -12.68
N ARG A 220 19.67 -27.44 -13.76
CA ARG A 220 20.61 -27.68 -14.89
C ARG A 220 20.99 -26.39 -15.58
N LEU A 221 20.00 -25.56 -15.92
CA LEU A 221 20.20 -24.27 -16.61
C LEU A 221 21.13 -23.33 -15.83
N PHE A 222 20.91 -23.19 -14.54
CA PHE A 222 21.68 -22.27 -13.69
C PHE A 222 22.91 -22.94 -13.04
N GLY A 223 23.13 -24.23 -13.26
CA GLY A 223 24.28 -24.96 -12.74
C GLY A 223 24.29 -25.16 -11.22
N TYR A 224 23.15 -25.51 -10.70
CA TYR A 224 22.94 -25.88 -9.32
C TYR A 224 22.74 -27.40 -9.17
N ASP A 225 22.95 -27.91 -7.94
CA ASP A 225 22.64 -29.29 -7.56
C ASP A 225 21.15 -29.42 -7.19
N GLU A 226 20.70 -30.66 -7.04
CA GLU A 226 19.29 -30.99 -6.70
C GLU A 226 18.85 -30.51 -5.33
N HIS A 227 19.78 -30.19 -4.43
CA HIS A 227 19.52 -29.70 -3.09
C HIS A 227 19.59 -28.17 -2.98
N THR A 228 19.66 -27.47 -4.09
CA THR A 228 19.73 -26.00 -4.12
C THR A 228 18.42 -25.40 -4.57
N ALA A 229 17.92 -24.46 -3.78
CA ALA A 229 16.74 -23.65 -4.06
C ALA A 229 17.02 -22.17 -3.81
N SER A 230 16.28 -21.25 -4.42
CA SER A 230 16.33 -19.82 -4.08
C SER A 230 15.41 -19.50 -2.89
N ALA A 231 14.33 -20.25 -2.75
CA ALA A 231 13.39 -20.12 -1.63
C ALA A 231 12.57 -21.38 -1.41
N LEU A 232 11.97 -21.48 -0.22
CA LEU A 232 10.97 -22.50 0.12
C LEU A 232 9.63 -21.80 0.34
N ARG A 233 8.61 -22.26 -0.36
CA ARG A 233 7.22 -21.82 -0.22
C ARG A 233 6.55 -22.72 0.81
N ILE A 234 5.98 -22.13 1.85
CA ILE A 234 5.35 -22.88 2.93
C ILE A 234 3.85 -22.58 2.90
N GLN A 235 3.06 -23.65 2.80
CA GLN A 235 1.63 -23.63 2.93
C GLN A 235 1.25 -24.22 4.29
N PRO A 236 0.67 -23.45 5.23
CA PRO A 236 0.12 -23.97 6.46
C PRO A 236 -1.13 -24.83 6.20
N LYS A 237 -1.45 -25.75 7.12
CA LYS A 237 -2.69 -26.52 7.06
C LYS A 237 -3.94 -25.62 7.14
N GLU A 238 -5.03 -26.07 6.55
CA GLU A 238 -6.33 -25.41 6.64
C GLU A 238 -6.73 -25.17 8.12
N GLY A 239 -7.13 -23.93 8.43
CA GLY A 239 -7.45 -23.48 9.79
C GLY A 239 -6.47 -22.47 10.37
N VAL A 240 -5.26 -22.33 9.82
CA VAL A 240 -4.28 -21.31 10.21
C VAL A 240 -4.44 -20.07 9.32
N ASN A 241 -5.60 -19.41 9.43
CA ASN A 241 -5.91 -18.26 8.57
C ASN A 241 -5.91 -16.92 9.31
N LEU A 242 -5.83 -16.92 10.65
CA LEU A 242 -5.76 -15.69 11.42
C LEU A 242 -4.34 -15.10 11.37
N LYS A 243 -4.23 -13.80 11.14
CA LYS A 243 -2.95 -13.08 11.07
C LYS A 243 -2.03 -13.33 12.29
N SER A 244 -2.62 -13.51 13.47
CA SER A 244 -1.90 -13.88 14.70
C SER A 244 -1.31 -15.29 14.66
N GLN A 245 -2.03 -16.26 14.07
CA GLN A 245 -1.56 -17.65 13.94
C GLN A 245 -0.41 -17.77 12.93
N ILE A 246 -0.52 -17.05 11.79
CA ILE A 246 0.56 -16.97 10.80
C ILE A 246 1.80 -16.33 11.41
N SER A 247 1.64 -15.27 12.22
CA SER A 247 2.76 -14.61 12.91
C SER A 247 3.44 -15.52 13.91
N ASN A 248 2.69 -16.33 14.67
CA ASN A 248 3.24 -17.31 15.60
C ASN A 248 3.99 -18.40 14.86
N LEU A 249 3.39 -19.00 13.82
CA LEU A 249 4.01 -20.00 12.97
C LEU A 249 5.32 -19.49 12.33
N LYS A 250 5.30 -18.26 11.81
CA LYS A 250 6.49 -17.60 11.27
C LYS A 250 7.61 -17.50 12.31
N SER A 251 7.29 -17.10 13.55
CA SER A 251 8.27 -16.98 14.63
C SER A 251 8.86 -18.33 15.00
N GLU A 252 8.04 -19.39 15.07
CA GLU A 252 8.50 -20.75 15.35
C GLU A 252 9.39 -21.31 14.24
N ILE A 253 9.01 -21.12 12.96
CA ILE A 253 9.83 -21.51 11.81
C ILE A 253 11.16 -20.76 11.81
N SER A 254 11.14 -19.45 12.08
CA SER A 254 12.35 -18.63 12.17
C SER A 254 13.29 -19.12 13.26
N ASN A 255 12.76 -19.48 14.43
CA ASN A 255 13.55 -20.05 15.53
C ASN A 255 14.15 -21.42 15.17
N THR A 256 13.42 -22.25 14.40
CA THR A 256 13.90 -23.56 13.96
C THR A 256 15.03 -23.44 12.93
N LEU A 257 14.90 -22.48 12.01
CA LEU A 257 15.88 -22.28 10.93
C LEU A 257 17.13 -21.52 11.38
N GLY A 258 17.04 -20.66 12.41
CA GLY A 258 18.14 -19.83 12.89
C GLY A 258 18.45 -18.62 12.02
N GLU A 259 19.54 -17.91 12.35
CA GLU A 259 19.89 -16.60 11.77
C GLU A 259 20.28 -16.62 10.28
N GLY A 260 20.57 -17.79 9.72
CA GLY A 260 20.94 -17.94 8.30
C GLY A 260 19.78 -17.83 7.32
N TYR A 261 18.54 -17.82 7.81
CA TYR A 261 17.34 -17.82 7.00
C TYR A 261 16.38 -16.69 7.41
N ARG A 262 15.68 -16.15 6.43
CA ARG A 262 14.63 -15.16 6.61
C ARG A 262 13.28 -15.77 6.25
N VAL A 263 12.35 -15.73 7.19
CA VAL A 263 10.96 -16.16 6.96
C VAL A 263 10.11 -14.93 6.73
N LEU A 264 9.55 -14.80 5.53
CA LEU A 264 8.78 -13.66 5.08
C LEU A 264 7.30 -14.03 4.99
N ASP A 265 6.43 -13.21 5.57
CA ASP A 265 5.00 -13.26 5.28
C ASP A 265 4.68 -12.50 3.97
N ARG A 266 3.43 -12.57 3.49
CA ARG A 266 3.01 -11.92 2.23
C ARG A 266 3.31 -10.42 2.19
N TYR A 267 3.21 -9.72 3.32
CA TYR A 267 3.52 -8.28 3.40
C TYR A 267 5.02 -8.02 3.25
N GLU A 268 5.84 -8.86 3.85
CA GLU A 268 7.29 -8.71 3.81
C GLU A 268 7.88 -9.16 2.47
N GLN A 269 7.24 -10.10 1.78
CA GLN A 269 7.61 -10.49 0.42
C GLN A 269 7.51 -9.29 -0.54
N GLN A 270 6.54 -8.41 -0.31
CA GLN A 270 6.30 -7.18 -1.08
C GLN A 270 6.72 -5.92 -0.31
N ALA A 271 7.73 -6.03 0.57
CA ALA A 271 8.13 -4.95 1.49
C ALA A 271 8.48 -3.65 0.77
N ASP A 272 9.12 -3.72 -0.40
CA ASP A 272 9.52 -2.54 -1.17
C ASP A 272 8.30 -1.81 -1.72
N PHE A 273 7.28 -2.53 -2.20
CA PHE A 273 6.03 -1.95 -2.65
C PHE A 273 5.28 -1.27 -1.49
N PHE A 274 5.11 -1.95 -0.35
CA PHE A 274 4.47 -1.35 0.82
C PHE A 274 5.27 -0.19 1.43
N ARG A 275 6.60 -0.20 1.28
CA ARG A 275 7.45 0.95 1.64
C ARG A 275 7.16 2.16 0.77
N ILE A 276 7.03 1.97 -0.55
CA ILE A 276 6.68 3.04 -1.50
C ILE A 276 5.31 3.63 -1.14
N LEU A 277 4.28 2.79 -0.95
CA LEU A 277 2.95 3.25 -0.54
C LEU A 277 2.98 4.04 0.78
N ARG A 278 3.80 3.62 1.75
CA ARG A 278 3.95 4.32 3.03
C ARG A 278 4.59 5.70 2.86
N ILE A 279 5.63 5.79 2.02
CA ILE A 279 6.29 7.07 1.69
C ILE A 279 5.31 7.98 0.96
N GLU A 280 4.57 7.46 -0.01
CA GLU A 280 3.55 8.20 -0.76
C GLU A 280 2.44 8.73 0.17
N LYS A 281 1.93 7.90 1.09
CA LYS A 281 0.96 8.33 2.12
C LYS A 281 1.54 9.45 2.98
N LEU A 282 2.79 9.35 3.41
CA LEU A 282 3.45 10.38 4.22
C LEU A 282 3.60 11.69 3.45
N LEU A 283 4.07 11.64 2.20
CA LEU A 283 4.17 12.82 1.33
C LEU A 283 2.81 13.49 1.11
N THR A 284 1.78 12.69 0.90
CA THR A 284 0.39 13.15 0.75
C THR A 284 -0.08 13.87 2.02
N ILE A 285 0.15 13.31 3.20
CA ILE A 285 -0.18 13.96 4.48
C ILE A 285 0.54 15.31 4.60
N VAL A 286 1.83 15.37 4.31
CA VAL A 286 2.61 16.61 4.37
C VAL A 286 2.04 17.67 3.43
N LEU A 287 1.70 17.28 2.19
CA LEU A 287 1.10 18.18 1.21
C LEU A 287 -0.28 18.70 1.67
N LEU A 288 -1.12 17.82 2.21
CA LEU A 288 -2.43 18.18 2.73
C LEU A 288 -2.32 19.10 3.96
N VAL A 289 -1.34 18.85 4.86
CA VAL A 289 -1.05 19.75 5.98
C VAL A 289 -0.58 21.12 5.49
N PHE A 290 0.19 21.17 4.41
CA PHE A 290 0.58 22.45 3.79
C PHE A 290 -0.62 23.22 3.23
N ILE A 291 -1.54 22.54 2.57
CA ILE A 291 -2.81 23.14 2.10
C ILE A 291 -3.64 23.66 3.29
N LEU A 292 -3.73 22.87 4.36
CA LEU A 292 -4.41 23.28 5.60
C LEU A 292 -3.75 24.50 6.24
N LEU A 293 -2.41 24.59 6.19
CA LEU A 293 -1.68 25.75 6.69
C LEU A 293 -2.03 27.00 5.89
N ILE A 294 -2.18 26.90 4.57
CA ILE A 294 -2.69 28.01 3.74
C ILE A 294 -4.12 28.39 4.16
N ALA A 295 -5.01 27.41 4.34
CA ALA A 295 -6.36 27.66 4.82
C ALA A 295 -6.39 28.32 6.22
N SER A 296 -5.40 28.06 7.05
CA SER A 296 -5.25 28.66 8.39
C SER A 296 -5.08 30.19 8.34
N PHE A 297 -4.47 30.74 7.30
CA PHE A 297 -4.38 32.20 7.12
C PHE A 297 -5.75 32.84 6.97
N ASN A 298 -6.72 32.12 6.43
CA ASN A 298 -8.10 32.59 6.33
C ASN A 298 -8.74 32.74 7.73
N ILE A 299 -8.46 31.80 8.66
CA ILE A 299 -8.91 31.89 10.05
C ILE A 299 -8.25 33.08 10.74
N ILE A 300 -6.94 33.30 10.54
CA ILE A 300 -6.19 34.42 11.12
C ILE A 300 -6.79 35.76 10.63
N GLY A 301 -7.04 35.88 9.34
CA GLY A 301 -7.67 37.08 8.73
C GLY A 301 -9.06 37.34 9.25
N SER A 302 -9.92 36.30 9.27
CA SER A 302 -11.27 36.34 9.79
C SER A 302 -11.32 36.78 11.26
N LEU A 303 -10.51 36.17 12.11
CA LEU A 303 -10.46 36.47 13.54
C LEU A 303 -9.89 37.88 13.79
N THR A 304 -8.91 38.31 13.00
CA THR A 304 -8.37 39.69 13.09
C THR A 304 -9.43 40.70 12.75
N MET A 305 -10.19 40.51 11.65
CA MET A 305 -11.29 41.36 11.25
C MET A 305 -12.37 41.42 12.33
N LEU A 306 -12.73 40.28 12.91
CA LEU A 306 -13.72 40.17 13.99
C LEU A 306 -13.26 40.91 15.24
N ILE A 307 -12.01 40.84 15.65
CA ILE A 307 -11.44 41.59 16.79
C ILE A 307 -11.54 43.11 16.52
N ILE A 308 -11.26 43.55 15.29
CA ILE A 308 -11.32 44.96 14.95
C ILE A 308 -12.76 45.50 15.01
N ASP A 309 -13.71 44.75 14.50
CA ASP A 309 -15.13 45.16 14.47
C ASP A 309 -15.75 45.13 15.88
N LYS A 310 -15.33 44.23 16.72
CA LYS A 310 -15.80 44.06 18.10
C LYS A 310 -15.08 44.98 19.13
N ARG A 311 -14.37 46.01 18.67
CA ARG A 311 -13.64 46.94 19.57
C ARG A 311 -14.55 47.66 20.59
N GLU A 312 -15.76 48.01 20.22
CA GLU A 312 -16.71 48.62 21.14
C GLU A 312 -17.19 47.65 22.23
N ASP A 313 -17.51 46.41 21.80
CA ASP A 313 -17.88 45.35 22.76
C ASP A 313 -16.73 45.06 23.73
N ILE A 314 -15.48 45.06 23.25
CA ILE A 314 -14.25 44.88 24.05
C ILE A 314 -14.15 46.02 25.10
N ARG A 315 -14.41 47.29 24.71
CA ARG A 315 -14.39 48.40 25.64
C ARG A 315 -15.47 48.24 26.73
N ILE A 316 -16.70 47.90 26.34
CA ILE A 316 -17.80 47.66 27.29
C ILE A 316 -17.44 46.55 28.26
N LEU A 317 -16.91 45.43 27.81
CA LEU A 317 -16.45 44.30 28.66
C LEU A 317 -15.35 44.76 29.64
N SER A 318 -14.41 45.59 29.19
CA SER A 318 -13.34 46.13 30.00
C SER A 318 -13.88 47.09 31.08
N HIS A 319 -14.86 47.95 30.75
CA HIS A 319 -15.52 48.81 31.72
C HIS A 319 -16.37 48.05 32.75
N LEU A 320 -16.88 46.87 32.39
CA LEU A 320 -17.56 45.93 33.29
C LEU A 320 -16.61 45.10 34.16
N GLY A 321 -15.29 45.33 34.04
CA GLY A 321 -14.27 44.70 34.86
C GLY A 321 -13.67 43.42 34.31
N ALA A 322 -13.87 43.11 33.00
CA ALA A 322 -13.18 42.00 32.36
C ALA A 322 -11.69 42.35 32.17
N ASP A 323 -10.82 41.49 32.62
CA ASP A 323 -9.37 41.61 32.45
C ASP A 323 -8.95 41.20 31.03
N GLU A 324 -7.78 41.65 30.59
CA GLU A 324 -7.23 41.35 29.25
C GLU A 324 -7.12 39.86 28.97
N PRO A 325 -6.69 39.00 29.90
CA PRO A 325 -6.67 37.53 29.67
C PRO A 325 -8.05 36.93 29.40
N THR A 326 -9.11 37.41 30.08
CA THR A 326 -10.48 36.96 29.86
C THR A 326 -10.96 37.30 28.46
N ILE A 327 -10.73 38.52 28.00
CA ILE A 327 -11.10 38.97 26.67
C ILE A 327 -10.33 38.14 25.59
N ARG A 328 -9.04 37.94 25.80
CA ARG A 328 -8.22 37.07 24.91
C ARG A 328 -8.77 35.65 24.81
N ARG A 329 -9.20 35.05 25.93
CA ARG A 329 -9.78 33.70 25.94
C ARG A 329 -11.10 33.64 25.19
N ILE A 330 -11.94 34.66 25.25
CA ILE A 330 -13.19 34.70 24.48
C ILE A 330 -12.93 34.60 22.99
N PHE A 331 -12.03 35.43 22.45
CA PHE A 331 -11.70 35.40 21.01
C PHE A 331 -10.91 34.14 20.61
N LEU A 332 -10.07 33.60 21.49
CA LEU A 332 -9.40 32.31 21.27
C LEU A 332 -10.43 31.19 21.12
N LEU A 333 -11.40 31.13 22.03
CA LEU A 333 -12.49 30.14 22.00
C LEU A 333 -13.36 30.30 20.75
N GLU A 334 -13.63 31.53 20.33
CA GLU A 334 -14.40 31.79 19.11
C GLU A 334 -13.69 31.26 17.85
N GLY A 335 -12.40 31.55 17.68
CA GLY A 335 -11.62 31.02 16.58
C GLY A 335 -11.49 29.49 16.64
N TRP A 336 -11.38 28.93 17.87
CA TRP A 336 -11.37 27.48 18.06
C TRP A 336 -12.72 26.83 17.74
N PHE A 337 -13.85 27.49 18.04
CA PHE A 337 -15.18 27.02 17.67
C PHE A 337 -15.39 27.05 16.15
N ILE A 338 -14.92 28.08 15.44
CA ILE A 338 -14.95 28.14 13.97
C ILE A 338 -14.21 26.94 13.39
N SER A 339 -12.99 26.69 13.88
CA SER A 339 -12.19 25.56 13.42
C SER A 339 -12.83 24.20 13.77
N SER A 340 -13.38 24.06 14.98
CA SER A 340 -14.02 22.81 15.45
C SER A 340 -15.29 22.51 14.65
N LEU A 341 -16.12 23.51 14.35
CA LEU A 341 -17.30 23.36 13.50
C LEU A 341 -16.90 22.96 12.06
N GLY A 342 -15.89 23.65 11.52
CA GLY A 342 -15.35 23.29 10.21
C GLY A 342 -14.81 21.86 10.18
N THR A 343 -14.05 21.47 11.20
CA THR A 343 -13.51 20.11 11.32
C THR A 343 -14.63 19.09 11.41
N LEU A 344 -15.61 19.29 12.28
CA LEU A 344 -16.72 18.34 12.45
C LEU A 344 -17.54 18.17 11.18
N THR A 345 -17.91 19.28 10.54
CA THR A 345 -18.65 19.25 9.27
C THR A 345 -17.82 18.60 8.16
N GLY A 346 -16.53 18.89 8.09
CA GLY A 346 -15.60 18.28 7.12
C GLY A 346 -15.42 16.79 7.33
N LEU A 347 -15.29 16.33 8.58
CA LEU A 347 -15.22 14.89 8.90
C LEU A 347 -16.51 14.17 8.49
N VAL A 348 -17.67 14.71 8.85
CA VAL A 348 -18.97 14.12 8.48
C VAL A 348 -19.15 14.05 6.97
N LEU A 349 -18.86 15.14 6.26
CA LEU A 349 -18.95 15.16 4.79
C LEU A 349 -17.93 14.23 4.13
N GLY A 350 -16.67 14.25 4.58
CA GLY A 350 -15.61 13.40 4.04
C GLY A 350 -15.93 11.91 4.22
N VAL A 351 -16.33 11.53 5.43
CA VAL A 351 -16.72 10.13 5.72
C VAL A 351 -17.98 9.75 4.93
N ALA A 352 -18.99 10.61 4.87
CA ALA A 352 -20.20 10.32 4.11
C ALA A 352 -19.92 10.14 2.61
N LEU A 353 -19.07 10.96 2.01
CA LEU A 353 -18.64 10.83 0.61
C LEU A 353 -17.87 9.52 0.38
N CYS A 354 -16.94 9.17 1.28
CA CYS A 354 -16.16 7.94 1.18
C CYS A 354 -17.02 6.69 1.33
N LEU A 355 -17.92 6.66 2.31
CA LEU A 355 -18.87 5.56 2.49
C LEU A 355 -19.86 5.48 1.32
N GLY A 356 -20.34 6.63 0.82
CA GLY A 356 -21.16 6.67 -0.38
C GLY A 356 -20.45 6.08 -1.60
N GLN A 357 -19.19 6.42 -1.82
CA GLN A 357 -18.37 5.81 -2.88
C GLN A 357 -18.21 4.30 -2.68
N GLN A 358 -17.94 3.86 -1.45
CA GLN A 358 -17.77 2.44 -1.14
C GLN A 358 -19.04 1.62 -1.37
N TYR A 359 -20.23 2.19 -1.08
CA TYR A 359 -21.51 1.50 -1.24
C TYR A 359 -22.07 1.60 -2.66
N PHE A 360 -22.02 2.77 -3.29
CA PHE A 360 -22.67 3.04 -4.56
C PHE A 360 -21.72 2.98 -5.77
N GLY A 361 -20.39 3.06 -5.55
CA GLY A 361 -19.42 3.00 -6.64
C GLY A 361 -19.60 4.10 -7.69
N TRP A 362 -19.89 5.33 -7.27
CA TRP A 362 -20.18 6.46 -8.20
C TRP A 362 -19.04 6.73 -9.17
N LEU A 363 -17.80 6.66 -8.67
CA LEU A 363 -16.60 6.82 -9.48
C LEU A 363 -16.13 5.43 -9.94
N LYS A 364 -16.23 5.17 -11.25
CA LYS A 364 -15.78 3.94 -11.88
C LYS A 364 -14.37 4.11 -12.45
N LEU A 365 -13.56 3.06 -12.39
CA LEU A 365 -12.24 2.97 -13.02
C LEU A 365 -12.41 2.46 -14.47
N GLY A 366 -12.46 3.39 -15.45
CA GLY A 366 -12.47 3.05 -16.87
C GLY A 366 -13.77 2.45 -17.41
N ALA A 367 -13.71 1.91 -18.63
CA ALA A 367 -14.85 1.22 -19.26
C ALA A 367 -15.05 -0.17 -18.67
N GLU A 368 -16.31 -0.61 -18.57
CA GLU A 368 -16.66 -1.93 -18.04
C GLU A 368 -15.88 -3.04 -18.76
N GLY A 369 -15.12 -3.83 -17.98
CA GLY A 369 -14.33 -4.97 -18.48
C GLY A 369 -12.84 -4.70 -18.75
N GLN A 370 -12.33 -3.48 -18.61
CA GLN A 370 -10.89 -3.18 -18.79
C GLN A 370 -10.06 -3.38 -17.50
N TYR A 371 -10.68 -3.35 -16.33
CA TYR A 371 -10.00 -3.50 -15.04
C TYR A 371 -10.70 -4.53 -14.16
N ILE A 372 -9.95 -5.18 -13.28
CA ILE A 372 -10.44 -6.18 -12.32
C ILE A 372 -11.49 -5.58 -11.37
N ILE A 373 -11.43 -4.27 -11.15
CA ILE A 373 -12.32 -3.55 -10.24
C ILE A 373 -13.08 -2.49 -11.02
N SER A 374 -14.41 -2.56 -10.90
CA SER A 374 -15.32 -1.62 -11.57
C SER A 374 -15.42 -0.26 -10.88
N ALA A 375 -15.20 -0.18 -9.56
CA ALA A 375 -15.32 1.03 -8.76
C ALA A 375 -13.98 1.48 -8.18
N TYR A 376 -13.79 2.79 -8.06
CA TYR A 376 -12.60 3.38 -7.45
C TYR A 376 -12.48 2.91 -5.99
N PRO A 377 -11.36 2.31 -5.59
CA PRO A 377 -11.22 1.71 -4.27
C PRO A 377 -11.13 2.80 -3.19
N VAL A 378 -11.97 2.71 -2.18
CA VAL A 378 -11.99 3.63 -1.03
C VAL A 378 -12.15 2.82 0.24
N GLN A 379 -11.27 3.06 1.22
CA GLN A 379 -11.36 2.42 2.53
C GLN A 379 -11.16 3.43 3.65
N VAL A 380 -12.20 3.65 4.44
CA VAL A 380 -12.16 4.55 5.59
C VAL A 380 -11.52 3.85 6.79
N GLN A 381 -10.44 4.43 7.32
CA GLN A 381 -9.78 3.94 8.54
C GLN A 381 -9.98 4.92 9.71
N ALA A 382 -10.38 4.41 10.86
CA ALA A 382 -10.61 5.23 12.07
C ALA A 382 -9.34 5.98 12.54
N ALA A 383 -8.17 5.39 12.34
CA ALA A 383 -6.89 6.01 12.67
C ALA A 383 -6.64 7.29 11.85
N ASP A 384 -6.97 7.29 10.56
CA ASP A 384 -6.80 8.46 9.70
C ASP A 384 -7.81 9.56 10.04
N ILE A 385 -9.05 9.21 10.39
CA ILE A 385 -10.05 10.18 10.88
C ILE A 385 -9.53 10.88 12.13
N LEU A 386 -9.00 10.12 13.08
CA LEU A 386 -8.45 10.66 14.33
C LEU A 386 -7.23 11.56 14.06
N LEU A 387 -6.33 11.10 13.20
CA LEU A 387 -5.13 11.85 12.79
C LEU A 387 -5.51 13.19 12.16
N VAL A 388 -6.43 13.19 11.19
CA VAL A 388 -6.91 14.40 10.51
C VAL A 388 -7.58 15.33 11.51
N ALA A 389 -8.47 14.83 12.36
CA ALA A 389 -9.12 15.62 13.41
C ALA A 389 -8.10 16.32 14.31
N LEU A 390 -7.08 15.58 14.77
CA LEU A 390 -6.04 16.12 15.65
C LEU A 390 -5.21 17.20 14.95
N ILE A 391 -4.78 16.97 13.72
CA ILE A 391 -3.98 17.93 12.94
C ILE A 391 -4.79 19.21 12.70
N VAL A 392 -6.05 19.09 12.25
CA VAL A 392 -6.88 20.25 11.93
C VAL A 392 -7.22 21.07 13.17
N LEU A 393 -7.58 20.41 14.29
CA LEU A 393 -7.85 21.08 15.55
C LEU A 393 -6.60 21.75 16.14
N ALA A 394 -5.43 21.12 16.04
CA ALA A 394 -4.18 21.69 16.51
C ALA A 394 -3.80 22.95 15.71
N LEU A 395 -3.85 22.88 14.38
CA LEU A 395 -3.58 24.03 13.53
C LEU A 395 -4.63 25.13 13.70
N GLY A 396 -5.91 24.78 13.84
CA GLY A 396 -6.99 25.72 14.12
C GLY A 396 -6.77 26.48 15.44
N PHE A 397 -6.33 25.77 16.50
CA PHE A 397 -5.97 26.38 17.78
C PHE A 397 -4.79 27.36 17.64
N VAL A 398 -3.72 26.95 16.95
CA VAL A 398 -2.55 27.81 16.71
C VAL A 398 -2.94 29.05 15.91
N SER A 399 -3.79 28.89 14.91
CA SER A 399 -4.29 29.98 14.06
C SER A 399 -5.16 30.98 14.83
N ALA A 400 -5.94 30.49 15.78
CA ALA A 400 -6.73 31.37 16.67
C ALA A 400 -5.85 32.07 17.72
N TRP A 401 -4.83 31.39 18.22
CA TRP A 401 -3.93 31.93 19.24
C TRP A 401 -3.07 33.09 18.74
N TYR A 402 -2.61 33.06 17.49
CA TYR A 402 -1.71 34.07 16.93
C TYR A 402 -2.29 35.51 16.96
N PRO A 403 -3.51 35.81 16.40
CA PRO A 403 -4.09 37.16 16.45
C PRO A 403 -4.47 37.58 17.87
N THR A 404 -4.94 36.67 18.72
CA THR A 404 -5.37 36.98 20.07
C THR A 404 -4.21 37.41 20.96
N ARG A 405 -2.98 36.91 20.74
CA ARG A 405 -1.77 37.32 21.47
C ARG A 405 -1.41 38.78 21.24
N LYS A 406 -1.74 39.34 20.08
CA LYS A 406 -1.45 40.73 19.72
C LYS A 406 -2.51 41.73 20.20
N LEU A 407 -3.57 41.25 20.80
CA LEU A 407 -4.65 42.09 21.33
C LEU A 407 -4.13 42.89 22.52
N ARG A 408 -3.98 44.22 22.35
CA ARG A 408 -3.67 45.18 23.39
C ARG A 408 -4.91 46.03 23.64
N ILE A 409 -5.41 46.07 24.86
CA ILE A 409 -6.48 46.97 25.25
C ILE A 409 -5.79 48.29 25.56
N SER A 410 -5.93 49.27 24.64
CA SER A 410 -5.52 50.66 24.93
C SER A 410 -6.41 51.18 26.04
N ARG A 411 -5.84 51.51 27.21
CA ARG A 411 -6.49 52.22 28.29
C ARG A 411 -6.87 53.61 27.86
#